data_8a609e1855014751e3c60454040a56f5
#
_entry.id   8a609e1855014751e3c60454040a56f5
#
_cell.length_a   1.000
_cell.length_b   1.000
_cell.length_c   1.000
_cell.angle_alpha   90.00
_cell.angle_beta   90.00
_cell.angle_gamma   90.00
#
_symmetry.space_group_name_H-M   'P 1'
#
loop_
_entity.id
_entity.type
_entity.pdbx_description
1 polymer ?
#
loop_
_entity_poly.entity_id
_entity_poly.type
_entity_poly.pdbx_seq_one_letter_code
_entity_poly.pdbx_strand_id
1 'polypeptide(L)'
;MRDLIYLTVILPLLGFLINGIFGSKIKNEKLIGIIGSGVVGISFLIALGAFFETLALPLEQRQKIVSLFSWMVVGKLNVSFAFQVDQLSLVMALVVTGVGFIIHVYSIGYMHGDKGYWRFFSYMNLFIFAMMNLILADNFVLLFLGWEGVGLCSYLLIGFWYDRKFEKSTVAEDRKSTRLNSSHGYIS
;
A
#
# COMPACT_ATOMS: atom_id res chain seq x y z
N MET A 1 -7.08 2.18 19.63
CA MET A 1 -6.99 2.00 18.16
C MET A 1 -5.75 2.66 17.55
N ARG A 2 -5.34 3.85 18.03
CA ARG A 2 -4.11 4.53 17.56
C ARG A 2 -2.85 3.68 17.71
N ASP A 3 -2.74 2.91 18.80
CA ASP A 3 -1.63 1.98 19.02
C ASP A 3 -1.62 0.79 18.06
N LEU A 4 -2.77 0.48 17.46
CA LEU A 4 -2.93 -0.60 16.50
C LEU A 4 -2.76 -0.14 15.03
N ILE A 5 -2.38 1.12 14.81
CA ILE A 5 -2.26 1.67 13.44
C ILE A 5 -1.26 0.89 12.59
N TYR A 6 -0.21 0.31 13.20
CA TYR A 6 0.74 -0.53 12.48
C TYR A 6 0.10 -1.75 11.82
N LEU A 7 -1.05 -2.21 12.33
CA LEU A 7 -1.79 -3.32 11.69
C LEU A 7 -2.34 -2.93 10.33
N THR A 8 -2.63 -1.64 10.10
CA THR A 8 -3.07 -1.17 8.78
C THR A 8 -2.00 -1.32 7.71
N VAL A 9 -0.74 -1.45 8.13
CA VAL A 9 0.41 -1.74 7.27
C VAL A 9 0.66 -3.25 7.18
N ILE A 10 0.64 -3.95 8.33
CA ILE A 10 0.98 -5.38 8.38
C ILE A 10 -0.10 -6.25 7.70
N LEU A 11 -1.39 -5.93 7.85
CA LEU A 11 -2.46 -6.72 7.26
C LEU A 11 -2.39 -6.81 5.72
N PRO A 12 -2.22 -5.70 4.97
CA PRO A 12 -2.01 -5.79 3.53
C PRO A 12 -0.73 -6.56 3.15
N LEU A 13 0.34 -6.44 3.94
CA LEU A 13 1.55 -7.24 3.74
C LEU A 13 1.26 -8.73 3.88
N LEU A 14 0.50 -9.14 4.89
CA LEU A 14 0.06 -10.53 5.05
C LEU A 14 -0.82 -10.98 3.87
N GLY A 15 -1.75 -10.15 3.41
CA GLY A 15 -2.53 -10.40 2.22
C GLY A 15 -1.67 -10.61 0.97
N PHE A 16 -0.65 -9.78 0.78
CA PHE A 16 0.35 -9.93 -0.28
C PHE A 16 1.08 -11.27 -0.18
N LEU A 17 1.61 -11.61 1.00
CA LEU A 17 2.36 -12.85 1.21
C LEU A 17 1.50 -14.09 1.02
N ILE A 18 0.29 -14.12 1.59
CA ILE A 18 -0.63 -15.26 1.47
C ILE A 18 -1.02 -15.46 0.00
N ASN A 19 -1.48 -14.43 -0.67
CA ASN A 19 -1.88 -14.52 -2.06
C ASN A 19 -0.69 -14.76 -3.00
N GLY A 20 0.49 -14.21 -2.71
CA GLY A 20 1.70 -14.38 -3.52
C GLY A 20 2.31 -15.78 -3.42
N ILE A 21 2.39 -16.33 -2.20
CA ILE A 21 3.03 -17.63 -1.97
C ILE A 21 2.08 -18.79 -2.23
N PHE A 22 0.84 -18.67 -1.74
CA PHE A 22 -0.13 -19.75 -1.78
C PHE A 22 -1.17 -19.61 -2.89
N GLY A 23 -1.34 -18.42 -3.47
CA GLY A 23 -2.39 -18.12 -4.44
C GLY A 23 -2.34 -19.02 -5.68
N SER A 24 -1.16 -19.39 -6.16
CA SER A 24 -1.00 -20.33 -7.28
C SER A 24 -1.51 -21.74 -6.97
N LYS A 25 -1.52 -22.12 -5.69
CA LYS A 25 -2.00 -23.44 -5.21
C LYS A 25 -3.48 -23.41 -4.83
N ILE A 26 -4.00 -22.23 -4.50
CA ILE A 26 -5.41 -22.03 -4.15
C ILE A 26 -6.22 -21.98 -5.45
N LYS A 27 -6.97 -23.05 -5.74
CA LYS A 27 -7.84 -23.13 -6.93
C LYS A 27 -9.11 -22.28 -6.82
N ASN A 28 -9.42 -21.75 -5.64
CA ASN A 28 -10.65 -21.01 -5.38
C ASN A 28 -10.39 -19.50 -5.45
N GLU A 29 -10.77 -18.88 -6.57
CA GLU A 29 -10.65 -17.42 -6.77
C GLU A 29 -11.39 -16.61 -5.70
N LYS A 30 -12.57 -17.09 -5.24
CA LYS A 30 -13.33 -16.40 -4.19
C LYS A 30 -12.54 -16.28 -2.89
N LEU A 31 -11.79 -17.32 -2.51
CA LEU A 31 -10.98 -17.30 -1.30
C LEU A 31 -9.84 -16.27 -1.42
N ILE A 32 -9.15 -16.22 -2.57
CA ILE A 32 -8.10 -15.25 -2.84
C ILE A 32 -8.66 -13.82 -2.78
N GLY A 33 -9.81 -13.58 -3.42
CA GLY A 33 -10.48 -12.29 -3.40
C GLY A 33 -10.93 -11.86 -2.00
N ILE A 34 -11.50 -12.78 -1.21
CA ILE A 34 -11.92 -12.53 0.17
C ILE A 34 -10.71 -12.20 1.06
N ILE A 35 -9.61 -12.95 0.96
CA ILE A 35 -8.39 -12.66 1.72
C ILE A 35 -7.85 -11.27 1.32
N GLY A 36 -7.66 -11.03 0.01
CA GLY A 36 -7.11 -9.77 -0.48
C GLY A 36 -7.96 -8.55 -0.09
N SER A 37 -9.28 -8.63 -0.25
CA SER A 37 -10.18 -7.53 0.11
C SER A 37 -10.37 -7.43 1.63
N GLY A 38 -10.45 -8.56 2.33
CA GLY A 38 -10.71 -8.62 3.76
C GLY A 38 -9.63 -7.93 4.59
N VAL A 39 -8.35 -8.16 4.28
CA VAL A 39 -7.24 -7.51 5.00
C VAL A 39 -7.27 -5.99 4.83
N VAL A 40 -7.65 -5.48 3.66
CA VAL A 40 -7.78 -4.04 3.41
C VAL A 40 -9.01 -3.48 4.12
N GLY A 41 -10.14 -4.21 4.11
CA GLY A 41 -11.34 -3.83 4.84
C GLY A 41 -11.12 -3.74 6.36
N ILE A 42 -10.38 -4.70 6.95
CA ILE A 42 -10.01 -4.64 8.37
C ILE A 42 -9.07 -3.45 8.62
N SER A 43 -8.11 -3.19 7.75
CA SER A 43 -7.23 -2.01 7.84
C SER A 43 -8.04 -0.71 7.81
N PHE A 44 -9.07 -0.62 6.98
CA PHE A 44 -9.98 0.53 6.96
C PHE A 44 -10.72 0.72 8.28
N LEU A 45 -11.25 -0.35 8.87
CA LEU A 45 -11.94 -0.27 10.17
C LEU A 45 -11.01 0.18 11.31
N ILE A 46 -9.75 -0.27 11.30
CA ILE A 46 -8.73 0.17 12.27
C ILE A 46 -8.42 1.66 12.07
N ALA A 47 -8.22 2.11 10.83
CA ALA A 47 -7.98 3.51 10.51
C ALA A 47 -9.17 4.39 10.93
N LEU A 48 -10.40 3.93 10.68
CA LEU A 48 -11.63 4.61 11.08
C LEU A 48 -11.73 4.75 12.61
N GLY A 49 -11.46 3.69 13.35
CA GLY A 49 -11.43 3.72 14.81
C GLY A 49 -10.36 4.66 15.37
N ALA A 50 -9.14 4.65 14.79
CA ALA A 50 -8.07 5.56 15.15
C ALA A 50 -8.42 7.03 14.84
N PHE A 51 -9.12 7.29 13.76
CA PHE A 51 -9.61 8.61 13.38
C PHE A 51 -10.59 9.17 14.41
N PHE A 52 -11.63 8.42 14.78
CA PHE A 52 -12.60 8.87 15.78
C PHE A 52 -11.97 9.04 17.16
N GLU A 53 -11.05 8.15 17.56
CA GLU A 53 -10.29 8.28 18.81
C GLU A 53 -9.47 9.59 18.81
N THR A 54 -8.82 9.93 17.69
CA THR A 54 -8.03 11.14 17.55
C THR A 54 -8.89 12.41 17.57
N LEU A 55 -10.08 12.38 16.97
CA LEU A 55 -11.01 13.51 17.01
C LEU A 55 -11.52 13.82 18.43
N ALA A 56 -11.69 12.80 19.26
CA ALA A 56 -12.15 12.95 20.64
C ALA A 56 -11.08 13.58 21.57
N LEU A 57 -9.81 13.65 21.15
CA LEU A 57 -8.72 14.18 21.95
C LEU A 57 -8.54 15.69 21.76
N PRO A 58 -8.02 16.41 22.79
CA PRO A 58 -7.56 17.80 22.66
C PRO A 58 -6.50 17.93 21.56
N LEU A 59 -6.42 19.09 20.90
CA LEU A 59 -5.52 19.34 19.77
C LEU A 59 -4.07 18.97 20.04
N GLU A 60 -3.59 19.26 21.25
CA GLU A 60 -2.21 19.01 21.70
C GLU A 60 -1.85 17.52 21.79
N GLN A 61 -2.85 16.64 21.94
CA GLN A 61 -2.68 15.20 22.09
C GLN A 61 -3.00 14.39 20.82
N ARG A 62 -3.33 15.06 19.73
CA ARG A 62 -3.74 14.41 18.49
C ARG A 62 -2.60 13.80 17.69
N GLN A 63 -1.39 14.27 17.91
CA GLN A 63 -0.20 13.68 17.29
C GLN A 63 0.39 12.59 18.19
N LYS A 64 0.70 11.44 17.60
CA LYS A 64 1.32 10.31 18.29
C LYS A 64 2.29 9.61 17.35
N ILE A 65 3.48 9.29 17.85
CA ILE A 65 4.45 8.45 17.14
C ILE A 65 4.37 7.04 17.71
N VAL A 66 4.19 6.05 16.85
CA VAL A 66 4.19 4.63 17.19
C VAL A 66 5.45 4.00 16.62
N SER A 67 6.46 3.85 17.46
CA SER A 67 7.73 3.23 17.09
C SER A 67 7.65 1.72 17.28
N LEU A 68 8.09 0.95 16.25
CA LEU A 68 8.14 -0.51 16.29
C LEU A 68 9.52 -1.02 16.70
N PHE A 69 10.56 -0.57 16.02
CA PHE A 69 11.96 -0.95 16.30
C PHE A 69 12.93 0.06 15.70
N SER A 70 14.17 0.05 16.19
CA SER A 70 15.27 0.83 15.59
C SER A 70 15.79 0.06 14.37
N TRP A 71 15.71 0.66 13.18
CA TRP A 71 16.10 0.02 11.93
C TRP A 71 17.58 0.19 11.62
N MET A 72 18.07 1.43 11.62
CA MET A 72 19.48 1.74 11.37
C MET A 72 20.04 2.60 12.49
N VAL A 73 21.11 2.11 13.14
CA VAL A 73 21.83 2.84 14.17
C VAL A 73 23.29 2.91 13.76
N VAL A 74 23.75 4.10 13.35
CA VAL A 74 25.15 4.35 12.93
C VAL A 74 25.65 5.61 13.60
N GLY A 75 26.48 5.48 14.61
CA GLY A 75 27.01 6.60 15.38
C GLY A 75 25.88 7.42 16.03
N LYS A 76 25.70 8.67 15.61
CA LYS A 76 24.62 9.57 16.10
C LYS A 76 23.32 9.42 15.31
N LEU A 77 23.33 8.72 14.17
CA LEU A 77 22.15 8.51 13.36
C LEU A 77 21.36 7.31 13.90
N ASN A 78 20.14 7.57 14.33
CA ASN A 78 19.19 6.53 14.71
C ASN A 78 17.91 6.69 13.88
N VAL A 79 17.68 5.75 12.94
CA VAL A 79 16.48 5.71 12.12
C VAL A 79 15.60 4.60 12.66
N SER A 80 14.44 4.95 13.18
CA SER A 80 13.45 4.01 13.68
C SER A 80 12.41 3.69 12.61
N PHE A 81 11.91 2.47 12.63
CA PHE A 81 10.71 2.10 11.89
C PHE A 81 9.52 2.55 12.74
N ALA A 82 9.03 3.75 12.45
CA ALA A 82 8.02 4.41 13.26
C ALA A 82 6.94 5.06 12.38
N PHE A 83 5.72 5.09 12.89
CA PHE A 83 4.57 5.65 12.22
C PHE A 83 4.06 6.88 12.97
N GLN A 84 3.87 7.97 12.24
CA GLN A 84 3.25 9.19 12.73
C GLN A 84 1.74 9.10 12.53
N VAL A 85 1.01 9.24 13.63
CA VAL A 85 -0.45 9.25 13.66
C VAL A 85 -0.91 10.65 14.01
N ASP A 86 -1.41 11.38 13.03
CA ASP A 86 -2.00 12.70 13.17
C ASP A 86 -3.30 12.81 12.34
N GLN A 87 -3.91 13.98 12.35
CA GLN A 87 -5.18 14.19 11.64
C GLN A 87 -5.02 14.00 10.13
N LEU A 88 -3.92 14.49 9.55
CA LEU A 88 -3.68 14.44 8.11
C LEU A 88 -3.40 13.00 7.67
N SER A 89 -2.50 12.31 8.37
CA SER A 89 -2.13 10.93 8.07
C SER A 89 -3.34 9.98 8.18
N LEU A 90 -4.22 10.21 9.18
CA LEU A 90 -5.44 9.42 9.34
C LEU A 90 -6.49 9.67 8.26
N VAL A 91 -6.68 10.92 7.81
CA VAL A 91 -7.55 11.22 6.67
C VAL A 91 -7.04 10.52 5.41
N MET A 92 -5.73 10.61 5.15
CA MET A 92 -5.12 9.93 4.02
C MET A 92 -5.22 8.39 4.14
N ALA A 93 -5.04 7.85 5.36
CA ALA A 93 -5.21 6.43 5.62
C ALA A 93 -6.65 5.94 5.32
N LEU A 94 -7.66 6.73 5.70
CA LEU A 94 -9.06 6.43 5.37
C LEU A 94 -9.32 6.43 3.87
N VAL A 95 -8.79 7.42 3.14
CA VAL A 95 -8.92 7.49 1.69
C VAL A 95 -8.27 6.27 1.04
N VAL A 96 -7.01 5.97 1.39
CA VAL A 96 -6.26 4.87 0.78
C VAL A 96 -6.88 3.51 1.09
N THR A 97 -7.22 3.25 2.35
CA THR A 97 -7.80 1.95 2.73
C THR A 97 -9.26 1.83 2.29
N GLY A 98 -10.05 2.90 2.36
CA GLY A 98 -11.46 2.88 1.98
C GLY A 98 -11.66 2.74 0.47
N VAL A 99 -11.03 3.60 -0.33
CA VAL A 99 -11.09 3.49 -1.79
C VAL A 99 -10.40 2.20 -2.24
N GLY A 100 -9.26 1.87 -1.63
CA GLY A 100 -8.56 0.62 -1.88
C GLY A 100 -9.43 -0.61 -1.65
N PHE A 101 -10.21 -0.64 -0.57
CA PHE A 101 -11.16 -1.72 -0.29
C PHE A 101 -12.23 -1.84 -1.39
N ILE A 102 -12.83 -0.72 -1.80
CA ILE A 102 -13.84 -0.71 -2.89
C ILE A 102 -13.24 -1.25 -4.18
N ILE A 103 -12.02 -0.83 -4.53
CA ILE A 103 -11.31 -1.32 -5.73
C ILE A 103 -11.03 -2.81 -5.62
N HIS A 104 -10.62 -3.33 -4.45
CA HIS A 104 -10.41 -4.77 -4.26
C HIS A 104 -11.70 -5.56 -4.45
N VAL A 105 -12.82 -5.09 -3.89
CA VAL A 105 -14.14 -5.73 -4.07
C VAL A 105 -14.56 -5.72 -5.53
N TYR A 106 -14.41 -4.59 -6.22
CA TYR A 106 -14.67 -4.49 -7.66
C TYR A 106 -13.83 -5.48 -8.48
N SER A 107 -12.55 -5.61 -8.12
CA SER A 107 -11.59 -6.48 -8.80
C SER A 107 -11.92 -7.96 -8.69
N ILE A 108 -12.72 -8.40 -7.70
CA ILE A 108 -13.22 -9.78 -7.61
C ILE A 108 -13.99 -10.17 -8.87
N GLY A 109 -14.87 -9.29 -9.35
CA GLY A 109 -15.61 -9.51 -10.58
C GLY A 109 -14.78 -9.23 -11.84
N TYR A 110 -14.00 -8.15 -11.82
CA TYR A 110 -13.21 -7.69 -12.95
C TYR A 110 -12.16 -8.72 -13.41
N MET A 111 -11.47 -9.37 -12.49
CA MET A 111 -10.40 -10.34 -12.76
C MET A 111 -10.90 -11.79 -12.81
N HIS A 112 -12.20 -12.03 -12.70
CA HIS A 112 -12.76 -13.38 -12.68
C HIS A 112 -12.38 -14.17 -13.94
N GLY A 113 -11.87 -15.39 -13.76
CA GLY A 113 -11.42 -16.27 -14.84
C GLY A 113 -10.02 -15.96 -15.40
N ASP A 114 -9.33 -14.93 -14.92
CA ASP A 114 -7.95 -14.65 -15.35
C ASP A 114 -6.94 -15.57 -14.66
N LYS A 115 -6.00 -16.13 -15.44
CA LYS A 115 -4.93 -17.03 -14.93
C LYS A 115 -4.03 -16.35 -13.89
N GLY A 116 -3.91 -15.03 -13.94
CA GLY A 116 -3.12 -14.21 -13.01
C GLY A 116 -3.90 -13.66 -11.83
N TYR A 117 -5.15 -14.11 -11.59
CA TYR A 117 -6.03 -13.61 -10.54
C TYR A 117 -5.34 -13.45 -9.18
N TRP A 118 -4.65 -14.49 -8.70
CA TRP A 118 -3.92 -14.48 -7.43
C TRP A 118 -2.77 -13.45 -7.42
N ARG A 119 -2.06 -13.32 -8.54
CA ARG A 119 -0.94 -12.39 -8.72
C ARG A 119 -1.43 -10.93 -8.68
N PHE A 120 -2.59 -10.66 -9.31
CA PHE A 120 -3.21 -9.34 -9.29
C PHE A 120 -3.56 -8.90 -7.87
N PHE A 121 -4.26 -9.73 -7.10
CA PHE A 121 -4.60 -9.44 -5.71
C PHE A 121 -3.36 -9.31 -4.81
N SER A 122 -2.32 -10.08 -5.08
CA SER A 122 -1.04 -9.95 -4.39
C SER A 122 -0.44 -8.55 -4.65
N TYR A 123 -0.35 -8.11 -5.89
CA TYR A 123 0.20 -6.78 -6.23
C TYR A 123 -0.65 -5.63 -5.67
N MET A 124 -1.96 -5.77 -5.69
CA MET A 124 -2.87 -4.80 -5.09
C MET A 124 -2.64 -4.65 -3.58
N ASN A 125 -2.49 -5.76 -2.86
CA ASN A 125 -2.18 -5.72 -1.43
C ASN A 125 -0.80 -5.13 -1.15
N LEU A 126 0.21 -5.45 -1.98
CA LEU A 126 1.54 -4.85 -1.89
C LEU A 126 1.48 -3.32 -2.10
N PHE A 127 0.64 -2.86 -3.02
CA PHE A 127 0.41 -1.43 -3.25
C PHE A 127 -0.16 -0.75 -2.00
N ILE A 128 -1.20 -1.32 -1.37
CA ILE A 128 -1.76 -0.76 -0.13
C ILE A 128 -0.71 -0.77 0.99
N PHE A 129 0.08 -1.83 1.13
CA PHE A 129 1.19 -1.88 2.09
C PHE A 129 2.19 -0.73 1.88
N ALA A 130 2.67 -0.55 0.64
CA ALA A 130 3.63 0.50 0.30
C ALA A 130 3.05 1.90 0.53
N MET A 131 1.78 2.10 0.15
CA MET A 131 1.09 3.37 0.30
C MET A 131 0.85 3.71 1.78
N MET A 132 0.50 2.73 2.62
CA MET A 132 0.35 2.95 4.06
C MET A 132 1.69 3.27 4.73
N ASN A 133 2.80 2.64 4.30
CA ASN A 133 4.13 3.03 4.77
C ASN A 133 4.47 4.48 4.40
N LEU A 134 4.13 4.90 3.17
CA LEU A 134 4.38 6.25 2.67
C LEU A 134 3.66 7.32 3.51
N ILE A 135 2.35 7.14 3.74
CA ILE A 135 1.51 8.16 4.40
C ILE A 135 1.66 8.19 5.92
N LEU A 136 2.09 7.09 6.52
CA LEU A 136 2.30 7.00 7.98
C LEU A 136 3.76 7.18 8.38
N ALA A 137 4.69 7.38 7.46
CA ALA A 137 6.12 7.48 7.76
C ALA A 137 6.42 8.63 8.72
N ASP A 138 7.14 8.33 9.81
CA ASP A 138 7.65 9.33 10.77
C ASP A 138 8.95 10.00 10.28
N ASN A 139 9.66 9.36 9.36
CA ASN A 139 10.95 9.86 8.87
C ASN A 139 11.11 9.67 7.35
N PHE A 140 12.03 10.45 6.76
CA PHE A 140 12.27 10.46 5.32
C PHE A 140 12.76 9.11 4.75
N VAL A 141 13.44 8.29 5.54
CA VAL A 141 13.95 6.99 5.07
C VAL A 141 12.79 6.03 4.89
N LEU A 142 11.85 5.98 5.83
CA LEU A 142 10.65 5.17 5.72
C LEU A 142 9.70 5.69 4.63
N LEU A 143 9.59 7.02 4.50
CA LEU A 143 8.83 7.66 3.43
C LEU A 143 9.40 7.27 2.06
N PHE A 144 10.72 7.31 1.89
CA PHE A 144 11.39 6.92 0.66
C PHE A 144 11.14 5.43 0.33
N LEU A 145 11.22 4.55 1.33
CA LEU A 145 10.89 3.13 1.16
C LEU A 145 9.45 2.93 0.64
N GLY A 146 8.48 3.65 1.22
CA GLY A 146 7.08 3.63 0.76
C GLY A 146 6.95 4.14 -0.68
N TRP A 147 7.62 5.23 -1.01
CA TRP A 147 7.62 5.84 -2.34
C TRP A 147 8.13 4.87 -3.42
N GLU A 148 9.29 4.27 -3.21
CA GLU A 148 9.87 3.28 -4.12
C GLU A 148 8.97 2.04 -4.24
N GLY A 149 8.37 1.60 -3.13
CA GLY A 149 7.42 0.50 -3.11
C GLY A 149 6.18 0.76 -3.96
N VAL A 150 5.60 1.95 -3.90
CA VAL A 150 4.46 2.36 -4.74
C VAL A 150 4.86 2.39 -6.22
N GLY A 151 6.05 2.90 -6.54
CA GLY A 151 6.60 2.89 -7.90
C GLY A 151 6.77 1.49 -8.47
N LEU A 152 7.30 0.57 -7.66
CA LEU A 152 7.42 -0.84 -8.02
C LEU A 152 6.06 -1.49 -8.28
N CYS A 153 5.09 -1.28 -7.39
CA CYS A 153 3.74 -1.84 -7.54
C CYS A 153 3.05 -1.30 -8.80
N SER A 154 3.20 -0.02 -9.08
CA SER A 154 2.67 0.60 -10.31
C SER A 154 3.26 -0.07 -11.54
N TYR A 155 4.57 -0.28 -11.58
CA TYR A 155 5.23 -1.01 -12.67
C TYR A 155 4.68 -2.44 -12.85
N LEU A 156 4.49 -3.16 -11.76
CA LEU A 156 3.97 -4.54 -11.79
C LEU A 156 2.51 -4.61 -12.25
N LEU A 157 1.68 -3.62 -11.87
CA LEU A 157 0.26 -3.57 -12.24
C LEU A 157 0.08 -3.09 -13.68
N ILE A 158 0.82 -2.08 -14.15
CA ILE A 158 0.79 -1.62 -15.55
C ILE A 158 1.25 -2.74 -16.48
N GLY A 159 2.32 -3.46 -16.11
CA GLY A 159 2.85 -4.60 -16.86
C GLY A 159 2.17 -5.93 -16.59
N PHE A 160 0.96 -5.95 -15.99
CA PHE A 160 0.33 -7.18 -15.50
C PHE A 160 0.14 -8.25 -16.57
N TRP A 161 -0.37 -7.86 -17.76
CA TRP A 161 -0.56 -8.77 -18.92
C TRP A 161 0.66 -8.76 -19.86
N TYR A 162 1.85 -8.91 -19.32
CA TYR A 162 3.11 -8.84 -20.05
C TYR A 162 3.22 -9.89 -21.20
N ASP A 163 2.40 -10.94 -21.18
CA ASP A 163 2.38 -11.98 -22.23
C ASP A 163 1.67 -11.51 -23.50
N ARG A 164 0.83 -10.47 -23.44
CA ARG A 164 0.15 -9.91 -24.60
C ARG A 164 1.10 -8.99 -25.35
N LYS A 165 1.37 -9.29 -26.64
CA LYS A 165 2.32 -8.53 -27.46
C LYS A 165 2.00 -7.02 -27.54
N PHE A 166 0.73 -6.68 -27.49
CA PHE A 166 0.26 -5.28 -27.60
C PHE A 166 0.56 -4.48 -26.32
N GLU A 167 0.51 -5.11 -25.17
CA GLU A 167 0.70 -4.44 -23.88
C GLU A 167 2.19 -4.22 -23.54
N LYS A 168 3.10 -5.03 -24.11
CA LYS A 168 4.54 -4.81 -23.97
C LYS A 168 5.00 -3.48 -24.59
N SER A 169 4.38 -3.05 -25.70
CA SER A 169 4.67 -1.77 -26.32
C SER A 169 4.18 -0.60 -25.46
N THR A 170 2.97 -0.72 -24.87
CA THR A 170 2.35 0.32 -24.04
C THR A 170 3.13 0.56 -22.76
N VAL A 171 3.56 -0.52 -22.08
CA VAL A 171 4.40 -0.40 -20.86
C VAL A 171 5.77 0.22 -21.15
N ALA A 172 6.35 -0.08 -22.31
CA ALA A 172 7.62 0.51 -22.73
C ALA A 172 7.48 1.99 -23.11
N GLU A 173 6.34 2.36 -23.68
CA GLU A 173 6.02 3.72 -24.09
C GLU A 173 5.70 4.62 -22.88
N ASP A 174 4.92 4.12 -21.92
CA ASP A 174 4.59 4.83 -20.70
C ASP A 174 5.85 5.08 -19.83
N ARG A 175 6.76 4.13 -19.81
CA ARG A 175 8.07 4.29 -19.16
C ARG A 175 8.96 5.35 -19.83
N LYS A 176 8.85 5.53 -21.15
CA LYS A 176 9.53 6.59 -21.90
C LYS A 176 8.90 7.95 -21.61
N SER A 177 7.58 8.06 -21.59
CA SER A 177 6.86 9.31 -21.34
C SER A 177 7.10 9.83 -19.92
N THR A 178 7.12 8.95 -18.92
CA THR A 178 7.40 9.31 -17.52
C THR A 178 8.86 9.79 -17.34
N ARG A 179 9.82 9.18 -18.03
CA ARG A 179 11.22 9.65 -18.03
C ARG A 179 11.40 10.98 -18.76
N LEU A 180 10.72 11.18 -19.89
CA LEU A 180 10.79 12.44 -20.65
C LEU A 180 10.17 13.61 -19.87
N ASN A 181 9.05 13.41 -19.17
CA ASN A 181 8.46 14.43 -18.31
C ASN A 181 9.34 14.81 -17.12
N SER A 182 10.08 13.87 -16.54
CA SER A 182 11.04 14.19 -15.47
C SER A 182 12.30 14.93 -15.96
N SER A 183 12.68 14.78 -17.23
CA SER A 183 13.84 15.47 -17.81
C SER A 183 13.52 16.88 -18.29
N HIS A 184 12.27 17.21 -18.61
CA HIS A 184 11.87 18.57 -19.01
C HIS A 184 11.66 19.54 -17.84
N GLY A 185 11.63 19.10 -16.60
CA GLY A 185 11.52 19.94 -15.40
C GLY A 185 12.83 20.66 -15.00
N TYR A 186 13.92 20.47 -15.72
CA TYR A 186 15.23 21.06 -15.38
C TYR A 186 15.74 22.13 -16.37
N ILE A 187 14.91 22.58 -17.32
CA ILE A 187 15.28 23.65 -18.25
C ILE A 187 14.22 24.75 -18.21
N SER A 188 14.28 25.57 -17.20
CA SER A 188 13.78 26.97 -17.21
C SER A 188 14.34 27.73 -16.02
#